data_7f2aec81922be7323e32c605d39f75ae
#
_entry.id   7f2aec81922be7323e32c605d39f75ae
#
_cell.length_a   1.000
_cell.length_b   1.000
_cell.length_c   1.000
_cell.angle_alpha   90.00
_cell.angle_beta   90.00
_cell.angle_gamma   90.00
#
_symmetry.space_group_name_H-M   'P 1'
#
loop_
_entity.id
_entity.type
_entity.pdbx_description
1 polymer ?
#
loop_
_entity_poly.entity_id
_entity_poly.type
_entity_poly.pdbx_seq_one_letter_code
_entity_poly.pdbx_strand_id
1 'polypeptide(L)'
;MRSIIIFSFIVISITAFGQDSLQEAKIKSLQGKIAPFSVFAKKDSLFLICFWSVSSDESMAELNSINSHLEQWQKLTSFRFMAVSVDEGKAANRLRPVYNQNGWTFEAYSDLYGELRKALHSNNLPQSIIIYRNQIIYEQSGRTDGTDNYLIQKLLSVKHG
;
A
#
# COMPACT_ATOMS: atom_id res chain seq x y z
N MET A 1 -59.94 -15.51 -6.55
CA MET A 1 -59.03 -14.66 -5.75
C MET A 1 -57.60 -15.01 -6.16
N ARG A 2 -56.92 -14.16 -6.91
CA ARG A 2 -55.52 -14.34 -7.34
C ARG A 2 -54.65 -13.49 -6.40
N SER A 3 -53.87 -14.16 -5.54
CA SER A 3 -52.90 -13.49 -4.67
C SER A 3 -51.69 -13.08 -5.49
N ILE A 4 -51.45 -11.78 -5.55
CA ILE A 4 -50.21 -11.20 -6.14
C ILE A 4 -49.16 -11.17 -5.06
N ILE A 5 -48.14 -11.99 -5.21
CA ILE A 5 -46.94 -11.95 -4.35
C ILE A 5 -46.00 -10.89 -4.93
N ILE A 6 -45.88 -9.75 -4.24
CA ILE A 6 -44.94 -8.70 -4.57
C ILE A 6 -43.59 -9.09 -3.98
N PHE A 7 -42.64 -9.53 -4.84
CA PHE A 7 -41.25 -9.72 -4.47
C PHE A 7 -40.58 -8.33 -4.37
N SER A 8 -40.39 -7.87 -3.13
CA SER A 8 -39.61 -6.66 -2.88
C SER A 8 -38.13 -7.00 -3.05
N PHE A 9 -37.51 -6.52 -4.13
CA PHE A 9 -36.07 -6.55 -4.33
C PHE A 9 -35.43 -5.51 -3.41
N ILE A 10 -34.86 -5.96 -2.28
CA ILE A 10 -33.99 -5.12 -1.46
C ILE A 10 -32.65 -5.02 -2.20
N VAL A 11 -32.43 -3.92 -2.90
CA VAL A 11 -31.12 -3.55 -3.43
C VAL A 11 -30.26 -3.12 -2.25
N ILE A 12 -29.42 -4.01 -1.76
CA ILE A 12 -28.37 -3.68 -0.78
C ILE A 12 -27.32 -2.86 -1.54
N SER A 13 -27.41 -1.54 -1.41
CA SER A 13 -26.34 -0.64 -1.83
C SER A 13 -25.14 -0.89 -0.89
N ILE A 14 -24.20 -1.71 -1.32
CA ILE A 14 -22.91 -1.86 -0.66
C ILE A 14 -22.19 -0.53 -0.84
N THR A 15 -22.13 0.22 0.23
CA THR A 15 -21.61 1.58 0.29
C THR A 15 -20.12 1.62 -0.09
N ALA A 16 -19.81 2.44 -1.07
CA ALA A 16 -18.47 2.77 -1.54
C ALA A 16 -17.64 3.64 -0.54
N PHE A 17 -17.96 3.61 0.74
CA PHE A 17 -17.34 4.47 1.77
C PHE A 17 -15.82 4.25 1.96
N GLY A 18 -15.28 3.09 1.57
CA GLY A 18 -13.85 2.81 1.72
C GLY A 18 -12.98 3.36 0.57
N GLN A 19 -13.54 3.54 -0.62
CA GLN A 19 -12.75 3.97 -1.78
C GLN A 19 -12.45 5.47 -1.77
N ASP A 20 -13.36 6.28 -1.29
CA ASP A 20 -13.18 7.75 -1.22
C ASP A 20 -12.09 8.09 -0.20
N SER A 21 -12.07 7.42 0.97
CA SER A 21 -11.05 7.66 2.00
C SER A 21 -9.63 7.31 1.54
N LEU A 22 -9.47 6.25 0.73
CA LEU A 22 -8.18 5.89 0.15
C LEU A 22 -7.69 6.94 -0.85
N GLN A 23 -8.58 7.40 -1.72
CA GLN A 23 -8.23 8.38 -2.75
C GLN A 23 -7.81 9.73 -2.18
N GLU A 24 -8.43 10.16 -1.07
CA GLU A 24 -8.19 11.44 -0.40
C GLU A 24 -7.02 11.41 0.59
N ALA A 25 -6.56 10.22 0.99
CA ALA A 25 -5.48 10.04 1.95
C ALA A 25 -4.20 10.76 1.52
N LYS A 26 -3.70 11.68 2.35
CA LYS A 26 -2.56 12.52 2.05
C LYS A 26 -1.26 11.87 2.51
N ILE A 27 -0.29 11.81 1.60
CA ILE A 27 1.06 11.37 1.88
C ILE A 27 2.08 12.44 1.51
N LYS A 28 3.20 12.46 2.21
CA LYS A 28 4.28 13.43 2.02
C LYS A 28 5.52 12.71 1.48
N SER A 29 6.02 13.16 0.34
CA SER A 29 7.27 12.63 -0.22
C SER A 29 8.50 13.03 0.61
N LEU A 30 9.64 12.37 0.37
CA LEU A 30 10.93 12.74 1.00
C LEU A 30 11.35 14.17 0.69
N GLN A 31 10.91 14.74 -0.44
CA GLN A 31 11.18 16.12 -0.85
C GLN A 31 10.22 17.13 -0.20
N GLY A 32 9.28 16.65 0.62
CA GLY A 32 8.33 17.49 1.35
C GLY A 32 7.03 17.80 0.63
N LYS A 33 6.83 17.30 -0.59
CA LYS A 33 5.57 17.50 -1.34
C LYS A 33 4.46 16.64 -0.76
N ILE A 34 3.34 17.26 -0.43
CA ILE A 34 2.12 16.58 0.04
C ILE A 34 1.16 16.43 -1.15
N ALA A 35 0.60 15.24 -1.31
CA ALA A 35 -0.40 14.96 -2.33
C ALA A 35 -1.37 13.86 -1.84
N PRO A 36 -2.64 13.89 -2.29
CA PRO A 36 -3.56 12.79 -2.04
C PRO A 36 -3.17 11.56 -2.86
N PHE A 37 -3.51 10.37 -2.36
CA PHE A 37 -3.18 9.10 -3.02
C PHE A 37 -3.76 9.01 -4.45
N SER A 38 -4.90 9.65 -4.70
CA SER A 38 -5.52 9.75 -6.03
C SER A 38 -4.60 10.29 -7.15
N VAL A 39 -3.60 11.09 -6.79
CA VAL A 39 -2.60 11.59 -7.77
C VAL A 39 -1.80 10.43 -8.38
N PHE A 40 -1.61 9.35 -7.64
CA PHE A 40 -0.86 8.17 -8.05
C PHE A 40 -1.76 7.07 -8.62
N ALA A 41 -2.98 6.95 -8.08
CA ALA A 41 -3.91 5.87 -8.34
C ALA A 41 -4.71 6.11 -9.64
N LYS A 42 -4.14 5.74 -10.78
CA LYS A 42 -4.89 5.65 -12.05
C LYS A 42 -5.73 4.38 -12.08
N LYS A 43 -6.74 4.33 -12.96
CA LYS A 43 -7.77 3.28 -13.03
C LYS A 43 -7.22 1.84 -12.98
N ASP A 44 -6.11 1.57 -13.66
CA ASP A 44 -5.54 0.21 -13.78
C ASP A 44 -4.16 0.11 -13.11
N SER A 45 -3.90 0.97 -12.12
CA SER A 45 -2.63 0.96 -11.40
C SER A 45 -2.55 -0.24 -10.46
N LEU A 46 -1.40 -0.92 -10.50
CA LEU A 46 -1.00 -1.95 -9.55
C LEU A 46 0.04 -1.37 -8.60
N PHE A 47 -0.22 -1.45 -7.30
CA PHE A 47 0.69 -0.97 -6.26
C PHE A 47 1.12 -2.11 -5.35
N LEU A 48 2.37 -2.05 -4.92
CA LEU A 48 2.86 -2.68 -3.70
C LEU A 48 3.18 -1.55 -2.72
N ILE A 49 2.43 -1.47 -1.63
CA ILE A 49 2.66 -0.51 -0.55
C ILE A 49 3.23 -1.27 0.65
N CYS A 50 4.36 -0.80 1.19
CA CYS A 50 4.90 -1.32 2.43
C CYS A 50 4.87 -0.23 3.50
N PHE A 51 4.05 -0.43 4.55
CA PHE A 51 4.08 0.40 5.75
C PHE A 51 5.23 -0.03 6.65
N TRP A 52 5.99 0.96 7.15
CA TRP A 52 7.21 0.73 7.90
C TRP A 52 7.52 1.83 8.91
N SER A 53 8.47 1.56 9.81
CA SER A 53 8.98 2.55 10.77
C SER A 53 10.50 2.49 10.84
N VAL A 54 11.14 3.67 11.03
CA VAL A 54 12.59 3.78 11.26
C VAL A 54 13.06 3.13 12.56
N SER A 55 12.14 2.80 13.44
CA SER A 55 12.40 2.18 14.75
C SER A 55 12.12 0.66 14.76
N SER A 56 11.78 0.06 13.60
CA SER A 56 11.49 -1.36 13.46
C SER A 56 12.55 -2.05 12.61
N ASP A 57 13.37 -2.89 13.22
CA ASP A 57 14.39 -3.68 12.52
C ASP A 57 13.77 -4.63 11.50
N GLU A 58 12.60 -5.17 11.80
CA GLU A 58 11.84 -6.04 10.90
C GLU A 58 11.37 -5.28 9.65
N SER A 59 10.91 -4.03 9.83
CA SER A 59 10.57 -3.13 8.71
C SER A 59 11.79 -2.83 7.83
N MET A 60 12.95 -2.59 8.45
CA MET A 60 14.20 -2.34 7.73
C MET A 60 14.62 -3.56 6.91
N ALA A 61 14.52 -4.77 7.49
CA ALA A 61 14.82 -6.02 6.81
C ALA A 61 13.88 -6.27 5.62
N GLU A 62 12.57 -5.97 5.77
CA GLU A 62 11.60 -6.08 4.68
C GLU A 62 11.94 -5.14 3.53
N LEU A 63 12.20 -3.86 3.81
CA LEU A 63 12.53 -2.88 2.77
C LEU A 63 13.85 -3.20 2.07
N ASN A 64 14.86 -3.68 2.78
CA ASN A 64 16.12 -4.11 2.19
C ASN A 64 15.92 -5.30 1.24
N SER A 65 15.08 -6.25 1.62
CA SER A 65 14.75 -7.40 0.77
C SER A 65 14.00 -6.95 -0.49
N ILE A 66 12.96 -6.14 -0.34
CA ILE A 66 12.22 -5.60 -1.49
C ILE A 66 13.17 -4.82 -2.42
N ASN A 67 14.03 -3.94 -1.86
CA ASN A 67 14.98 -3.15 -2.64
C ASN A 67 15.91 -4.02 -3.48
N SER A 68 16.37 -5.15 -2.93
CA SER A 68 17.27 -6.07 -3.64
C SER A 68 16.62 -6.79 -4.82
N HIS A 69 15.30 -6.95 -4.82
CA HIS A 69 14.54 -7.65 -5.86
C HIS A 69 13.75 -6.71 -6.78
N LEU A 70 13.58 -5.45 -6.40
CA LEU A 70 12.63 -4.53 -7.01
C LEU A 70 12.80 -4.38 -8.52
N GLU A 71 14.04 -4.17 -8.97
CA GLU A 71 14.34 -4.03 -10.40
C GLU A 71 13.99 -5.28 -11.20
N GLN A 72 14.28 -6.46 -10.65
CA GLN A 72 13.93 -7.73 -11.26
C GLN A 72 12.41 -7.91 -11.33
N TRP A 73 11.69 -7.62 -10.26
CA TRP A 73 10.24 -7.73 -10.21
C TRP A 73 9.56 -6.78 -11.21
N GLN A 74 10.06 -5.54 -11.32
CA GLN A 74 9.53 -4.56 -12.27
C GLN A 74 9.79 -4.91 -13.74
N LYS A 75 10.79 -5.77 -14.04
CA LYS A 75 10.98 -6.35 -15.36
C LYS A 75 9.96 -7.45 -15.68
N LEU A 76 9.45 -8.14 -14.66
CA LEU A 76 8.49 -9.24 -14.82
C LEU A 76 7.04 -8.76 -14.92
N THR A 77 6.70 -7.69 -14.19
CA THR A 77 5.35 -7.10 -14.20
C THR A 77 5.40 -5.62 -13.88
N SER A 78 4.49 -4.86 -14.48
CA SER A 78 4.42 -3.41 -14.25
C SER A 78 3.65 -3.12 -12.97
N PHE A 79 4.33 -2.59 -11.96
CA PHE A 79 3.72 -2.10 -10.72
C PHE A 79 4.52 -0.93 -10.14
N ARG A 80 3.90 -0.20 -9.25
CA ARG A 80 4.55 0.86 -8.48
C ARG A 80 4.78 0.41 -7.05
N PHE A 81 6.02 0.51 -6.58
CA PHE A 81 6.35 0.27 -5.18
C PHE A 81 6.39 1.59 -4.42
N MET A 82 5.75 1.63 -3.25
CA MET A 82 5.72 2.79 -2.36
C MET A 82 6.00 2.34 -0.92
N ALA A 83 7.14 2.76 -0.37
CA ALA A 83 7.43 2.60 1.05
C ALA A 83 6.82 3.77 1.83
N VAL A 84 5.89 3.50 2.74
CA VAL A 84 5.15 4.53 3.48
C VAL A 84 5.48 4.44 4.96
N SER A 85 6.26 5.40 5.47
CA SER A 85 6.58 5.49 6.89
C SER A 85 5.37 5.97 7.69
N VAL A 86 5.17 5.33 8.83
CA VAL A 86 4.15 5.71 9.83
C VAL A 86 4.75 6.52 10.99
N ASP A 87 6.02 6.91 10.87
CA ASP A 87 6.72 7.65 11.92
C ASP A 87 6.21 9.07 12.07
N GLU A 88 6.11 9.52 13.32
CA GLU A 88 5.68 10.87 13.69
C GLU A 88 6.76 11.62 14.49
N GLY A 89 6.61 12.93 14.60
CA GLY A 89 7.47 13.78 15.43
C GLY A 89 8.96 13.63 15.11
N LYS A 90 9.78 13.35 16.13
CA LYS A 90 11.23 13.20 15.97
C LYS A 90 11.63 12.01 15.11
N ALA A 91 10.88 10.93 15.15
CA ALA A 91 11.14 9.74 14.33
C ALA A 91 10.97 10.04 12.83
N ALA A 92 9.97 10.82 12.46
CA ALA A 92 9.75 11.25 11.07
C ALA A 92 10.94 12.05 10.49
N ASN A 93 11.68 12.79 11.34
CA ASN A 93 12.88 13.51 10.89
C ASN A 93 14.05 12.57 10.52
N ARG A 94 14.03 11.32 10.97
CA ARG A 94 15.03 10.30 10.67
C ARG A 94 14.76 9.58 9.34
N LEU A 95 13.58 9.72 8.77
CA LEU A 95 13.16 9.03 7.56
C LEU A 95 14.16 9.21 6.41
N ARG A 96 14.47 10.47 6.06
CA ARG A 96 15.40 10.79 4.97
C ARG A 96 16.85 10.34 5.25
N PRO A 97 17.43 10.59 6.43
CA PRO A 97 18.72 10.02 6.82
C PRO A 97 18.79 8.50 6.68
N VAL A 98 17.82 7.78 7.22
CA VAL A 98 17.76 6.31 7.15
C VAL A 98 17.64 5.83 5.71
N TYR A 99 16.76 6.43 4.91
CA TYR A 99 16.61 6.12 3.48
C TYR A 99 17.94 6.24 2.73
N ASN A 100 18.65 7.35 2.91
CA ASN A 100 19.94 7.60 2.23
C ASN A 100 21.04 6.65 2.73
N GLN A 101 21.09 6.37 4.03
CA GLN A 101 22.07 5.47 4.62
C GLN A 101 21.95 4.04 4.09
N ASN A 102 20.74 3.58 3.80
CA ASN A 102 20.51 2.24 3.25
C ASN A 102 20.68 2.18 1.72
N GLY A 103 20.91 3.31 1.06
CA GLY A 103 21.06 3.37 -0.40
C GLY A 103 19.81 2.93 -1.16
N TRP A 104 18.63 3.12 -0.58
CA TRP A 104 17.37 2.75 -1.23
C TRP A 104 17.07 3.62 -2.45
N THR A 105 16.47 3.03 -3.47
CA THR A 105 16.18 3.69 -4.75
C THR A 105 14.70 3.81 -5.06
N PHE A 106 13.85 3.20 -4.23
CA PHE A 106 12.40 3.22 -4.39
C PHE A 106 11.74 4.52 -3.92
N GLU A 107 10.48 4.70 -4.26
CA GLU A 107 9.70 5.84 -3.80
C GLU A 107 9.35 5.69 -2.31
N ALA A 108 9.68 6.70 -1.52
CA ALA A 108 9.37 6.72 -0.08
C ALA A 108 8.55 7.95 0.31
N TYR A 109 7.58 7.71 1.19
CA TYR A 109 6.61 8.68 1.67
C TYR A 109 6.45 8.58 3.18
N SER A 110 5.86 9.60 3.78
CA SER A 110 5.36 9.61 5.16
C SER A 110 3.84 9.72 5.14
N ASP A 111 3.17 8.88 5.90
CA ASP A 111 1.73 8.98 6.16
C ASP A 111 1.50 9.99 7.30
N LEU A 112 1.62 11.28 6.94
CA LEU A 112 1.71 12.40 7.87
C LEU A 112 0.57 12.46 8.90
N TYR A 113 -0.63 12.02 8.50
CA TYR A 113 -1.85 12.09 9.31
C TYR A 113 -2.43 10.71 9.63
N GLY A 114 -1.74 9.63 9.26
CA GLY A 114 -2.26 8.27 9.39
C GLY A 114 -3.47 7.96 8.49
N GLU A 115 -3.74 8.83 7.51
CA GLU A 115 -4.92 8.70 6.64
C GLU A 115 -4.83 7.49 5.73
N LEU A 116 -3.66 7.25 5.10
CA LEU A 116 -3.46 6.11 4.21
C LEU A 116 -3.46 4.80 4.99
N ARG A 117 -2.76 4.76 6.13
CA ARG A 117 -2.75 3.63 7.05
C ARG A 117 -4.15 3.25 7.52
N LYS A 118 -4.96 4.25 7.88
CA LYS A 118 -6.36 4.07 8.29
C LYS A 118 -7.22 3.54 7.14
N ALA A 119 -7.09 4.13 5.95
CA ALA A 119 -7.86 3.72 4.76
C ALA A 119 -7.56 2.29 4.32
N LEU A 120 -6.34 1.81 4.55
CA LEU A 120 -5.88 0.46 4.21
C LEU A 120 -5.90 -0.51 5.41
N HIS A 121 -6.48 -0.10 6.56
CA HIS A 121 -6.59 -0.90 7.79
C HIS A 121 -5.27 -1.51 8.28
N SER A 122 -4.14 -0.82 8.03
CA SER A 122 -2.81 -1.28 8.42
C SER A 122 -2.57 -1.09 9.92
N ASN A 123 -2.39 -2.18 10.66
CA ASN A 123 -2.24 -2.17 12.11
C ASN A 123 -0.88 -2.67 12.61
N ASN A 124 -0.17 -3.44 11.80
CA ASN A 124 1.12 -4.05 12.14
C ASN A 124 2.25 -3.50 11.26
N LEU A 125 3.51 -3.71 11.67
CA LEU A 125 4.68 -3.31 10.91
C LEU A 125 5.75 -4.42 10.91
N PRO A 126 6.39 -4.65 9.76
CA PRO A 126 6.01 -4.15 8.44
C PRO A 126 4.67 -4.72 7.99
N GLN A 127 3.97 -4.00 7.14
CA GLN A 127 2.80 -4.52 6.45
C GLN A 127 2.89 -4.20 4.97
N SER A 128 2.89 -5.24 4.16
CA SER A 128 2.90 -5.15 2.70
C SER A 128 1.49 -5.39 2.15
N ILE A 129 1.00 -4.45 1.33
CA ILE A 129 -0.36 -4.47 0.77
C ILE A 129 -0.26 -4.31 -0.74
N ILE A 130 -0.92 -5.21 -1.48
CA ILE A 130 -1.04 -5.10 -2.94
C ILE A 130 -2.43 -4.56 -3.27
N ILE A 131 -2.45 -3.46 -4.02
CA ILE A 131 -3.67 -2.78 -4.45
C ILE A 131 -3.74 -2.82 -5.97
N TYR A 132 -4.88 -3.24 -6.49
CA TYR A 132 -5.22 -3.15 -7.91
C TYR A 132 -6.60 -2.55 -8.08
N ARG A 133 -6.74 -1.57 -8.98
CA ARG A 133 -8.02 -0.86 -9.22
C ARG A 133 -8.67 -0.34 -7.94
N ASN A 134 -7.86 0.22 -7.04
CA ASN A 134 -8.27 0.73 -5.72
C ASN A 134 -8.85 -0.32 -4.76
N GLN A 135 -8.60 -1.60 -5.01
CA GLN A 135 -9.01 -2.69 -4.13
C GLN A 135 -7.78 -3.40 -3.58
N ILE A 136 -7.80 -3.73 -2.30
CA ILE A 136 -6.80 -4.60 -1.69
C ILE A 136 -7.01 -6.01 -2.24
N ILE A 137 -6.00 -6.57 -2.88
CA ILE A 137 -6.02 -7.93 -3.43
C ILE A 137 -5.12 -8.89 -2.65
N TYR A 138 -4.22 -8.35 -1.84
CA TYR A 138 -3.36 -9.12 -0.95
C TYR A 138 -2.83 -8.22 0.18
N GLU A 139 -2.69 -8.78 1.37
CA GLU A 139 -2.02 -8.15 2.50
C GLU A 139 -1.20 -9.17 3.29
N GLN A 140 -0.08 -8.71 3.83
CA GLN A 140 0.81 -9.50 4.67
C GLN A 140 1.38 -8.63 5.77
N SER A 141 1.30 -9.10 7.00
CA SER A 141 1.86 -8.45 8.19
C SER A 141 3.06 -9.23 8.70
N GLY A 142 4.10 -8.49 9.11
CA GLY A 142 5.36 -9.07 9.54
C GLY A 142 6.17 -9.63 8.37
N ARG A 143 7.41 -10.05 8.70
CA ARG A 143 8.31 -10.70 7.77
C ARG A 143 8.52 -12.15 8.17
N THR A 144 8.35 -13.06 7.21
CA THR A 144 8.65 -14.49 7.38
C THR A 144 9.49 -14.97 6.20
N ASP A 145 10.12 -16.13 6.35
CA ASP A 145 10.86 -16.76 5.25
C ASP A 145 9.94 -16.99 4.06
N GLY A 146 10.40 -16.59 2.88
CA GLY A 146 9.63 -16.70 1.65
C GLY A 146 8.62 -15.57 1.38
N THR A 147 8.55 -14.54 2.23
CA THR A 147 7.70 -13.34 2.01
C THR A 147 7.85 -12.79 0.60
N ASP A 148 9.08 -12.63 0.13
CA ASP A 148 9.39 -12.08 -1.20
C ASP A 148 8.78 -12.91 -2.34
N ASN A 149 8.81 -14.25 -2.21
CA ASN A 149 8.22 -15.15 -3.20
C ASN A 149 6.69 -15.02 -3.25
N TYR A 150 6.03 -14.84 -2.10
CA TYR A 150 4.58 -14.62 -2.07
C TYR A 150 4.21 -13.28 -2.69
N LEU A 151 4.93 -12.21 -2.39
CA LEU A 151 4.68 -10.89 -2.95
C LEU A 151 4.80 -10.90 -4.48
N ILE A 152 5.90 -11.41 -5.03
CA ILE A 152 6.07 -11.46 -6.50
C ILE A 152 5.03 -12.36 -7.18
N GLN A 153 4.70 -13.51 -6.61
CA GLN A 153 3.66 -14.38 -7.16
C GLN A 153 2.30 -13.68 -7.20
N LYS A 154 1.95 -12.90 -6.16
CA LYS A 154 0.72 -12.12 -6.13
C LYS A 154 0.72 -11.00 -7.16
N LEU A 155 1.82 -10.28 -7.30
CA LEU A 155 1.97 -9.25 -8.34
C LEU A 155 1.81 -9.84 -9.76
N LEU A 156 2.42 -11.00 -10.02
CA LEU A 156 2.32 -11.69 -11.32
C LEU A 156 0.93 -12.24 -11.59
N SER A 157 0.15 -12.57 -10.56
CA SER A 157 -1.20 -13.10 -10.71
C SER A 157 -2.20 -12.05 -11.21
N VAL A 158 -1.87 -10.77 -11.14
CA VAL A 158 -2.71 -9.68 -11.65
C VAL A 158 -2.57 -9.63 -13.16
N LYS A 159 -3.61 -10.04 -13.87
CA LYS A 159 -3.67 -9.90 -15.33
C LYS A 159 -3.96 -8.44 -15.65
N HIS A 160 -3.00 -7.76 -16.23
CA HIS A 160 -3.23 -6.44 -16.82
C HIS A 160 -4.12 -6.63 -18.05
N GLY A 161 -5.37 -6.22 -17.94
CA GLY A 161 -6.34 -6.22 -19.04
C GLY A 161 -6.10 -5.05 -19.97
#